data_90dfedce6e1d072205450da7fef5225a
#
_entry.id   90dfedce6e1d072205450da7fef5225a
#
_cell.length_a   1.000
_cell.length_b   1.000
_cell.length_c   1.000
_cell.angle_alpha   90.00
_cell.angle_beta   90.00
_cell.angle_gamma   90.00
#
_symmetry.space_group_name_H-M   'P 1'
#
loop_
_entity.id
_entity.type
_entity.pdbx_description
1 polymer ?
#
loop_
_entity_poly.entity_id
_entity_poly.type
_entity_poly.pdbx_seq_one_letter_code
_entity_poly.pdbx_strand_id
1 'polypeptide(L)'
;MRIERLHQDFGAEIHGINLTDAASDADAFAQVRAAFEEYSVLVWRDQPITDDVQAVFSRGFGPLELVKVGSVGHGTFYSRMSNIGADGKIVPPSDKALVIARANQLWHTDSSFKKVPAVASVLSARVIPEQGGETEFTSTRAAWERLSPSEQATLRDAVVIHSYATSRNKIDQTMMTPEEHASLPAVRRRMTWRNPVNGRRSLYLASHAGAIEGMGGKEGAELLAHLIERATEPAHTYVHTWKPGDVVMWDNRATMHRGRPWGSNQLRSIVRTTISATEQYGLNDVLPEVWEQRAAA
;
A
#
# COMPACT_ATOMS: atom_id res chain seq x y z
N MET A 1 -14.16 21.64 3.82
CA MET A 1 -13.79 20.50 2.94
C MET A 1 -15.04 19.98 2.24
N ARG A 2 -15.00 19.75 0.92
CA ARG A 2 -16.01 19.01 0.15
C ARG A 2 -15.42 17.67 -0.25
N ILE A 3 -16.22 16.60 -0.18
CA ILE A 3 -15.82 15.24 -0.49
C ILE A 3 -16.66 14.74 -1.66
N GLU A 4 -16.00 14.19 -2.67
CA GLU A 4 -16.63 13.55 -3.82
C GLU A 4 -16.23 12.08 -3.86
N ARG A 5 -17.21 11.16 -3.80
CA ARG A 5 -16.94 9.71 -3.81
C ARG A 5 -16.42 9.27 -5.17
N LEU A 6 -15.39 8.44 -5.18
CA LEU A 6 -14.78 7.88 -6.39
C LEU A 6 -15.29 6.46 -6.70
N HIS A 7 -15.73 5.73 -5.68
CA HIS A 7 -16.27 4.38 -5.80
C HIS A 7 -17.36 4.16 -4.73
N GLN A 8 -18.28 3.22 -4.96
CA GLN A 8 -19.37 2.93 -4.03
C GLN A 8 -18.89 2.45 -2.65
N ASP A 9 -17.78 1.70 -2.59
CA ASP A 9 -17.27 1.07 -1.37
C ASP A 9 -16.18 1.90 -0.67
N PHE A 10 -15.43 2.75 -1.41
CA PHE A 10 -14.25 3.46 -0.91
C PHE A 10 -13.82 4.57 -1.86
N GLY A 11 -12.82 5.35 -1.43
CA GLY A 11 -12.20 6.38 -2.24
C GLY A 11 -12.98 7.68 -2.32
N ALA A 12 -12.26 8.78 -2.14
CA ALA A 12 -12.81 10.13 -2.21
C ALA A 12 -11.82 11.11 -2.82
N GLU A 13 -12.33 12.02 -3.65
CA GLU A 13 -11.60 13.22 -4.07
C GLU A 13 -11.88 14.35 -3.08
N ILE A 14 -10.84 15.02 -2.61
CA ILE A 14 -10.88 16.05 -1.58
C ILE A 14 -10.74 17.42 -2.23
N HIS A 15 -11.71 18.30 -1.93
CA HIS A 15 -11.72 19.66 -2.42
C HIS A 15 -11.76 20.67 -1.26
N GLY A 16 -11.18 21.86 -1.47
CA GLY A 16 -11.21 22.96 -0.51
C GLY A 16 -10.27 22.82 0.69
N ILE A 17 -9.43 21.79 0.70
CA ILE A 17 -8.25 21.67 1.58
C ILE A 17 -7.10 21.19 0.70
N ASN A 18 -6.00 21.93 0.65
CA ASN A 18 -4.77 21.51 0.02
C ASN A 18 -3.84 20.84 1.05
N LEU A 19 -2.81 20.14 0.58
CA LEU A 19 -1.91 19.42 1.46
C LEU A 19 -1.00 20.34 2.30
N THR A 20 -0.70 21.55 1.83
CA THR A 20 0.08 22.52 2.60
C THR A 20 -0.73 22.99 3.81
N ASP A 21 -2.01 23.31 3.61
CA ASP A 21 -2.92 23.65 4.72
C ASP A 21 -3.08 22.49 5.69
N ALA A 22 -3.36 21.27 5.16
CA ALA A 22 -3.47 20.07 5.97
C ALA A 22 -2.18 19.73 6.75
N ALA A 23 -1.00 20.16 6.27
CA ALA A 23 0.27 19.95 6.97
C ALA A 23 0.51 20.95 8.11
N SER A 24 -0.19 22.10 8.14
CA SER A 24 0.09 23.22 9.04
C SER A 24 -1.12 23.66 9.91
N ASP A 25 -2.33 23.25 9.54
CA ASP A 25 -3.57 23.59 10.25
C ASP A 25 -4.19 22.33 10.86
N ALA A 26 -4.38 22.34 12.19
CA ALA A 26 -4.88 21.20 12.94
C ALA A 26 -6.33 20.81 12.58
N ASP A 27 -7.19 21.78 12.29
CA ASP A 27 -8.59 21.53 11.95
C ASP A 27 -8.70 20.97 10.52
N ALA A 28 -7.90 21.49 9.59
CA ALA A 28 -7.78 20.94 8.24
C ALA A 28 -7.25 19.49 8.29
N PHE A 29 -6.22 19.25 9.08
CA PHE A 29 -5.66 17.90 9.26
C PHE A 29 -6.69 16.94 9.86
N ALA A 30 -7.44 17.36 10.88
CA ALA A 30 -8.48 16.52 11.51
C ALA A 30 -9.58 16.12 10.52
N GLN A 31 -10.00 17.02 9.63
CA GLN A 31 -10.96 16.70 8.57
C GLN A 31 -10.40 15.68 7.58
N VAL A 32 -9.14 15.85 7.15
CA VAL A 32 -8.46 14.90 6.26
C VAL A 32 -8.30 13.54 6.94
N ARG A 33 -7.93 13.54 8.23
CA ARG A 33 -7.81 12.32 9.02
C ARG A 33 -9.13 11.55 9.11
N ALA A 34 -10.25 12.24 9.36
CA ALA A 34 -11.57 11.62 9.39
C ALA A 34 -11.95 11.03 8.02
N ALA A 35 -11.67 11.76 6.93
CA ALA A 35 -11.88 11.25 5.58
C ALA A 35 -11.02 10.01 5.26
N PHE A 36 -9.77 9.98 5.73
CA PHE A 36 -8.88 8.82 5.55
C PHE A 36 -9.43 7.56 6.23
N GLU A 37 -9.92 7.67 7.46
CA GLU A 37 -10.49 6.54 8.19
C GLU A 37 -11.80 6.02 7.56
N GLU A 38 -12.59 6.90 6.93
CA GLU A 38 -13.84 6.53 6.27
C GLU A 38 -13.62 5.98 4.87
N TYR A 39 -12.86 6.70 4.01
CA TYR A 39 -12.78 6.40 2.58
C TYR A 39 -11.57 5.56 2.18
N SER A 40 -10.55 5.47 3.02
CA SER A 40 -9.33 4.66 2.81
C SER A 40 -8.44 5.05 1.62
N VAL A 41 -8.96 5.68 0.58
CA VAL A 41 -8.20 6.27 -0.54
C VAL A 41 -8.64 7.72 -0.70
N LEU A 42 -7.69 8.65 -0.62
CA LEU A 42 -7.94 10.07 -0.80
C LEU A 42 -7.14 10.59 -2.00
N VAL A 43 -7.80 11.35 -2.83
CA VAL A 43 -7.21 11.97 -4.03
C VAL A 43 -7.32 13.48 -3.92
N TRP A 44 -6.22 14.17 -4.18
CA TRP A 44 -6.18 15.61 -4.40
C TRP A 44 -5.68 15.87 -5.81
N ARG A 45 -6.37 16.75 -6.53
CA ARG A 45 -5.96 17.21 -7.84
C ARG A 45 -5.16 18.51 -7.71
N ASP A 46 -4.24 18.71 -8.63
CA ASP A 46 -3.49 19.96 -8.79
C ASP A 46 -2.82 20.45 -7.49
N GLN A 47 -2.00 19.59 -6.90
CA GLN A 47 -1.21 19.84 -5.69
C GLN A 47 0.29 19.85 -6.03
N PRO A 48 0.85 20.97 -6.53
CA PRO A 48 2.27 21.05 -6.87
C PRO A 48 3.14 21.14 -5.59
N ILE A 49 3.11 20.13 -4.78
CA ILE A 49 3.83 20.09 -3.49
C ILE A 49 5.30 19.71 -3.67
N THR A 50 6.14 20.22 -2.76
CA THR A 50 7.54 19.78 -2.61
C THR A 50 7.61 18.46 -1.86
N ASP A 51 8.79 17.81 -1.89
CA ASP A 51 9.04 16.61 -1.10
C ASP A 51 8.90 16.91 0.41
N ASP A 52 9.32 18.09 0.86
CA ASP A 52 9.23 18.50 2.28
C ASP A 52 7.78 18.66 2.74
N VAL A 53 6.92 19.31 1.94
CA VAL A 53 5.48 19.42 2.24
C VAL A 53 4.85 18.03 2.32
N GLN A 54 5.17 17.14 1.39
CA GLN A 54 4.71 15.75 1.42
C GLN A 54 5.15 15.03 2.69
N ALA A 55 6.41 15.21 3.11
CA ALA A 55 6.93 14.58 4.33
C ALA A 55 6.29 15.15 5.60
N VAL A 56 6.09 16.46 5.69
CA VAL A 56 5.41 17.09 6.84
C VAL A 56 3.99 16.59 6.97
N PHE A 57 3.22 16.62 5.88
CA PHE A 57 1.87 16.06 5.83
C PHE A 57 1.85 14.58 6.26
N SER A 58 2.72 13.76 5.69
CA SER A 58 2.78 12.34 6.00
C SER A 58 3.14 12.05 7.47
N ARG A 59 4.04 12.85 8.08
CA ARG A 59 4.40 12.73 9.52
C ARG A 59 3.24 13.00 10.45
N GLY A 60 2.25 13.77 10.05
CA GLY A 60 1.01 13.94 10.82
C GLY A 60 0.27 12.63 11.06
N PHE A 61 0.43 11.65 10.18
CA PHE A 61 -0.13 10.31 10.33
C PHE A 61 0.78 9.34 11.09
N GLY A 62 2.07 9.60 11.23
CA GLY A 62 2.98 8.73 11.98
C GLY A 62 4.42 8.75 11.48
N PRO A 63 5.28 7.88 12.01
CA PRO A 63 6.68 7.82 11.63
C PRO A 63 6.83 7.36 10.18
N LEU A 64 7.72 8.04 9.44
CA LEU A 64 8.01 7.69 8.06
C LEU A 64 9.01 6.52 7.98
N GLU A 65 8.79 5.63 7.03
CA GLU A 65 9.74 4.58 6.69
C GLU A 65 10.94 5.16 5.94
N LEU A 66 12.13 4.73 6.33
CA LEU A 66 13.32 4.93 5.51
C LEU A 66 13.26 4.06 4.25
N VAL A 67 13.67 4.63 3.13
CA VAL A 67 13.76 3.93 1.87
C VAL A 67 14.81 2.81 1.97
N LYS A 68 14.42 1.62 1.54
CA LYS A 68 15.24 0.40 1.60
C LYS A 68 16.57 0.59 0.88
N VAL A 69 17.61 -0.05 1.43
CA VAL A 69 18.93 -0.18 0.78
C VAL A 69 18.78 -0.73 -0.64
N GLY A 70 19.52 -0.15 -1.59
CA GLY A 70 19.48 -0.54 -3.00
C GLY A 70 18.32 0.03 -3.82
N SER A 71 17.42 0.83 -3.21
CA SER A 71 16.36 1.56 -3.92
C SER A 71 16.75 3.02 -4.16
N VAL A 72 16.18 3.62 -5.19
CA VAL A 72 16.34 5.07 -5.46
C VAL A 72 15.75 5.87 -4.29
N GLY A 73 16.57 6.71 -3.66
CA GLY A 73 16.20 7.45 -2.43
C GLY A 73 16.66 6.77 -1.14
N HIS A 74 17.48 5.71 -1.19
CA HIS A 74 18.06 5.06 -0.01
C HIS A 74 18.59 6.07 1.03
N GLY A 75 18.27 5.82 2.29
CA GLY A 75 18.65 6.69 3.41
C GLY A 75 17.78 7.94 3.57
N THR A 76 16.79 8.14 2.69
CA THR A 76 15.77 9.19 2.80
C THR A 76 14.40 8.60 3.07
N PHE A 77 13.39 9.46 3.24
CA PHE A 77 11.97 9.07 3.36
C PHE A 77 11.23 9.06 2.01
N TYR A 78 11.93 9.36 0.91
CA TYR A 78 11.36 9.55 -0.41
C TYR A 78 11.73 8.41 -1.35
N SER A 79 10.81 7.51 -1.60
CA SER A 79 10.97 6.50 -2.64
C SER A 79 10.56 7.09 -3.99
N ARG A 80 11.50 7.15 -4.92
CA ARG A 80 11.23 7.67 -6.27
C ARG A 80 10.92 6.51 -7.21
N MET A 81 9.68 6.46 -7.69
CA MET A 81 9.24 5.52 -8.72
C MET A 81 9.36 6.23 -10.08
N SER A 82 10.55 6.14 -10.67
CA SER A 82 10.94 6.90 -11.86
C SER A 82 11.71 6.01 -12.83
N ASN A 83 11.52 6.25 -14.13
CA ASN A 83 12.37 5.76 -15.19
C ASN A 83 13.32 6.85 -15.73
N ILE A 84 13.51 7.93 -14.99
CA ILE A 84 14.37 9.06 -15.35
C ILE A 84 15.70 8.93 -14.61
N GLY A 85 16.79 8.81 -15.35
CA GLY A 85 18.15 8.78 -14.83
C GLY A 85 18.65 10.14 -14.32
N ALA A 86 19.81 10.17 -13.71
CA ALA A 86 20.43 11.41 -13.21
C ALA A 86 20.74 12.42 -14.32
N ASP A 87 20.90 11.95 -15.56
CA ASP A 87 21.12 12.78 -16.76
C ASP A 87 19.80 13.32 -17.38
N GLY A 88 18.66 13.04 -16.75
CA GLY A 88 17.34 13.42 -17.24
C GLY A 88 16.77 12.53 -18.35
N LYS A 89 17.50 11.49 -18.77
CA LYS A 89 17.07 10.57 -19.82
C LYS A 89 16.38 9.34 -19.26
N ILE A 90 15.64 8.65 -20.13
CA ILE A 90 15.02 7.37 -19.77
C ILE A 90 16.10 6.33 -19.56
N VAL A 91 16.08 5.66 -18.40
CA VAL A 91 16.96 4.51 -18.14
C VAL A 91 16.52 3.29 -18.96
N PRO A 92 17.44 2.38 -19.32
CA PRO A 92 17.09 1.21 -20.12
C PRO A 92 16.08 0.30 -19.40
N PRO A 93 15.21 -0.42 -20.13
CA PRO A 93 14.23 -1.34 -19.52
C PRO A 93 14.84 -2.46 -18.65
N SER A 94 16.13 -2.73 -18.84
CA SER A 94 16.92 -3.68 -18.03
C SER A 94 17.45 -3.09 -16.72
N ASP A 95 17.21 -1.81 -16.46
CA ASP A 95 17.63 -1.17 -15.21
C ASP A 95 17.00 -1.92 -14.01
N LYS A 96 17.85 -2.21 -13.00
CA LYS A 96 17.46 -3.01 -11.83
C LYS A 96 16.25 -2.41 -11.11
N ALA A 97 16.15 -1.09 -11.01
CA ALA A 97 15.03 -0.43 -10.35
C ALA A 97 13.71 -0.66 -11.11
N LEU A 98 13.74 -0.62 -12.45
CA LEU A 98 12.57 -0.89 -13.29
C LEU A 98 12.16 -2.36 -13.23
N VAL A 99 13.12 -3.28 -13.23
CA VAL A 99 12.86 -4.72 -13.11
C VAL A 99 12.17 -5.00 -11.76
N ILE A 100 12.71 -4.46 -10.67
CA ILE A 100 12.11 -4.58 -9.34
C ILE A 100 10.70 -3.96 -9.29
N ALA A 101 10.51 -2.83 -9.99
CA ALA A 101 9.21 -2.14 -10.03
C ALA A 101 8.11 -2.96 -10.73
N ARG A 102 8.44 -3.98 -11.55
CA ARG A 102 7.44 -4.90 -12.15
C ARG A 102 6.59 -5.60 -11.08
N ALA A 103 7.15 -5.88 -9.91
CA ALA A 103 6.36 -6.46 -8.83
C ALA A 103 5.29 -5.54 -8.26
N ASN A 104 5.36 -4.22 -8.51
CA ASN A 104 4.30 -3.27 -8.16
C ASN A 104 3.07 -3.41 -9.07
N GLN A 105 3.15 -4.21 -10.15
CA GLN A 105 2.00 -4.58 -10.98
C GLN A 105 1.18 -5.73 -10.40
N LEU A 106 1.67 -6.38 -9.35
CA LEU A 106 0.90 -7.34 -8.57
C LEU A 106 0.05 -6.60 -7.53
N TRP A 107 -1.16 -7.07 -7.27
CA TRP A 107 -1.99 -6.55 -6.18
C TRP A 107 -1.28 -6.71 -4.83
N HIS A 108 -1.05 -5.62 -4.13
CA HIS A 108 -0.29 -5.64 -2.90
C HIS A 108 -0.72 -4.54 -1.92
N THR A 109 -0.29 -4.74 -0.70
CA THR A 109 -0.29 -3.77 0.39
C THR A 109 1.16 -3.43 0.71
N ASP A 110 1.48 -2.16 0.88
CA ASP A 110 2.87 -1.73 1.13
C ASP A 110 3.40 -2.28 2.45
N SER A 111 4.67 -2.66 2.42
CA SER A 111 5.47 -3.04 3.60
C SER A 111 4.89 -4.13 4.50
N SER A 112 3.90 -4.91 4.04
CA SER A 112 3.30 -6.00 4.82
C SER A 112 4.32 -7.06 5.24
N PHE A 113 5.42 -7.18 4.51
CA PHE A 113 6.56 -8.09 4.74
C PHE A 113 7.61 -7.54 5.70
N LYS A 114 7.53 -6.27 6.13
CA LYS A 114 8.48 -5.69 7.10
C LYS A 114 8.07 -6.01 8.52
N LYS A 115 9.01 -5.97 9.48
CA LYS A 115 8.72 -6.18 10.91
C LYS A 115 7.59 -5.25 11.40
N VAL A 116 7.65 -3.97 11.05
CA VAL A 116 6.54 -3.02 11.23
C VAL A 116 5.93 -2.75 9.87
N PRO A 117 4.65 -3.09 9.64
CA PRO A 117 3.98 -2.83 8.36
C PRO A 117 3.66 -1.35 8.17
N ALA A 118 3.37 -0.95 6.93
CA ALA A 118 2.87 0.40 6.66
C ALA A 118 1.39 0.53 7.03
N VAL A 119 1.02 1.68 7.61
CA VAL A 119 -0.38 2.07 7.78
C VAL A 119 -0.88 2.85 6.58
N ALA A 120 -0.06 3.71 6.01
CA ALA A 120 -0.46 4.53 4.86
C ALA A 120 0.72 4.79 3.92
N SER A 121 0.39 5.15 2.69
CA SER A 121 1.33 5.64 1.71
C SER A 121 0.76 6.87 1.01
N VAL A 122 1.63 7.80 0.63
CA VAL A 122 1.28 9.01 -0.13
C VAL A 122 2.12 9.05 -1.38
N LEU A 123 1.47 9.17 -2.54
CA LEU A 123 2.11 9.35 -3.84
C LEU A 123 1.84 10.76 -4.36
N SER A 124 2.86 11.43 -4.89
CA SER A 124 2.71 12.68 -5.62
C SER A 124 3.27 12.57 -7.04
N ALA A 125 2.46 12.98 -8.02
CA ALA A 125 2.79 12.91 -9.43
C ALA A 125 3.67 14.09 -9.86
N ARG A 126 4.88 13.81 -10.37
CA ARG A 126 5.82 14.82 -10.87
C ARG A 126 5.85 14.86 -12.39
N VAL A 127 6.03 13.69 -13.00
CA VAL A 127 6.01 13.51 -14.46
C VAL A 127 5.14 12.29 -14.74
N ILE A 128 4.17 12.44 -15.61
CA ILE A 128 3.21 11.40 -15.93
C ILE A 128 3.23 11.11 -17.43
N PRO A 129 3.23 9.82 -17.84
CA PRO A 129 3.16 9.44 -19.24
C PRO A 129 1.78 9.83 -19.83
N GLU A 130 1.72 10.03 -21.13
CA GLU A 130 0.46 10.35 -21.83
C GLU A 130 -0.54 9.18 -21.78
N GLN A 131 -0.03 7.94 -21.72
CA GLN A 131 -0.85 6.73 -21.69
C GLN A 131 -0.26 5.69 -20.75
N GLY A 132 -1.13 5.02 -19.98
CA GLY A 132 -0.74 4.01 -19.03
C GLY A 132 -0.20 4.59 -17.70
N GLY A 133 0.31 3.72 -16.86
CA GLY A 133 0.88 4.11 -15.56
C GLY A 133 -0.14 4.46 -14.50
N GLU A 134 -1.42 4.15 -14.72
CA GLU A 134 -2.49 4.30 -13.74
C GLU A 134 -2.18 3.49 -12.47
N THR A 135 -2.83 3.85 -11.38
CA THR A 135 -2.83 3.04 -10.16
C THR A 135 -4.25 2.55 -9.89
N GLU A 136 -4.38 1.23 -9.74
CA GLU A 136 -5.63 0.60 -9.35
C GLU A 136 -5.66 0.36 -7.85
N PHE A 137 -6.84 0.54 -7.26
CA PHE A 137 -7.12 0.31 -5.85
C PHE A 137 -8.32 -0.60 -5.70
N THR A 138 -8.34 -1.40 -4.62
CA THR A 138 -9.50 -2.13 -4.16
C THR A 138 -9.63 -2.05 -2.64
N SER A 139 -10.86 -2.12 -2.12
CA SER A 139 -11.11 -2.14 -0.69
C SER A 139 -11.10 -3.56 -0.15
N THR A 140 -10.08 -3.92 0.63
CA THR A 140 -10.06 -5.19 1.37
C THR A 140 -11.00 -5.17 2.56
N ARG A 141 -11.45 -3.99 3.01
CA ARG A 141 -12.52 -3.80 3.98
C ARG A 141 -13.86 -4.24 3.40
N ALA A 142 -14.23 -3.74 2.23
CA ALA A 142 -15.44 -4.16 1.55
C ALA A 142 -15.38 -5.64 1.11
N ALA A 143 -14.19 -6.13 0.74
CA ALA A 143 -13.99 -7.55 0.46
C ALA A 143 -14.28 -8.43 1.70
N TRP A 144 -13.85 -8.02 2.88
CA TRP A 144 -14.20 -8.68 4.14
C TRP A 144 -15.71 -8.67 4.40
N GLU A 145 -16.35 -7.51 4.21
CA GLU A 145 -17.79 -7.33 4.45
C GLU A 145 -18.67 -8.17 3.50
N ARG A 146 -18.15 -8.51 2.32
CA ARG A 146 -18.81 -9.42 1.35
C ARG A 146 -18.64 -10.92 1.64
N LEU A 147 -17.76 -11.30 2.57
CA LEU A 147 -17.63 -12.68 2.99
C LEU A 147 -18.84 -13.15 3.80
N SER A 148 -19.21 -14.41 3.63
CA SER A 148 -20.23 -15.05 4.47
C SER A 148 -19.78 -15.11 5.94
N PRO A 149 -20.69 -15.22 6.91
CA PRO A 149 -20.34 -15.37 8.32
C PRO A 149 -19.41 -16.58 8.59
N SER A 150 -19.55 -17.66 7.85
CA SER A 150 -18.69 -18.85 7.96
C SER A 150 -17.28 -18.60 7.46
N GLU A 151 -17.12 -17.92 6.31
CA GLU A 151 -15.81 -17.51 5.80
C GLU A 151 -15.12 -16.54 6.78
N GLN A 152 -15.86 -15.55 7.27
CA GLN A 152 -15.35 -14.60 8.26
C GLN A 152 -14.88 -15.31 9.55
N ALA A 153 -15.63 -16.29 10.04
CA ALA A 153 -15.25 -17.06 11.22
C ALA A 153 -13.94 -17.84 11.01
N THR A 154 -13.79 -18.46 9.83
CA THR A 154 -12.57 -19.21 9.46
C THR A 154 -11.36 -18.32 9.31
N LEU A 155 -11.52 -17.16 8.67
CA LEU A 155 -10.40 -16.30 8.28
C LEU A 155 -9.99 -15.30 9.36
N ARG A 156 -10.87 -15.00 10.30
CA ARG A 156 -10.67 -13.94 11.31
C ARG A 156 -9.34 -14.01 12.03
N ASP A 157 -8.97 -15.20 12.46
CA ASP A 157 -7.81 -15.46 13.31
C ASP A 157 -6.70 -16.22 12.59
N ALA A 158 -6.89 -16.54 11.31
CA ALA A 158 -5.89 -17.18 10.48
C ALA A 158 -4.59 -16.35 10.43
N VAL A 159 -3.46 -17.02 10.44
CA VAL A 159 -2.13 -16.40 10.36
C VAL A 159 -1.53 -16.65 8.98
N VAL A 160 -1.08 -15.58 8.36
CA VAL A 160 -0.50 -15.57 7.01
C VAL A 160 0.98 -15.22 7.08
N ILE A 161 1.78 -15.92 6.32
CA ILE A 161 3.21 -15.66 6.18
C ILE A 161 3.42 -14.69 5.02
N HIS A 162 3.91 -13.49 5.33
CA HIS A 162 4.29 -12.47 4.37
C HIS A 162 5.79 -12.44 4.17
N SER A 163 6.24 -12.45 2.92
CA SER A 163 7.64 -12.38 2.56
C SER A 163 7.86 -11.50 1.32
N TYR A 164 8.91 -10.70 1.35
CA TYR A 164 9.34 -9.94 0.18
C TYR A 164 9.67 -10.87 -0.99
N ALA A 165 10.34 -11.99 -0.70
CA ALA A 165 10.69 -13.02 -1.67
C ALA A 165 9.45 -13.60 -2.39
N THR A 166 8.35 -13.83 -1.68
CA THR A 166 7.12 -14.37 -2.27
C THR A 166 6.65 -13.56 -3.47
N SER A 167 6.62 -12.24 -3.37
CA SER A 167 6.17 -11.39 -4.48
C SER A 167 7.21 -11.31 -5.61
N ARG A 168 8.50 -11.33 -5.27
CA ARG A 168 9.59 -11.24 -6.27
C ARG A 168 9.69 -12.52 -7.08
N ASN A 169 9.56 -13.69 -6.44
CA ASN A 169 9.57 -15.00 -7.10
C ASN A 169 8.40 -15.18 -8.09
N LYS A 170 7.31 -14.44 -7.93
CA LYS A 170 6.21 -14.41 -8.92
C LYS A 170 6.60 -13.70 -10.22
N ILE A 171 7.64 -12.87 -10.20
CA ILE A 171 8.16 -12.15 -11.37
C ILE A 171 9.39 -12.86 -11.92
N ASP A 172 10.39 -13.08 -11.05
CA ASP A 172 11.63 -13.76 -11.40
C ASP A 172 12.29 -14.30 -10.12
N GLN A 173 12.57 -15.60 -10.10
CA GLN A 173 13.17 -16.27 -8.93
C GLN A 173 14.61 -15.85 -8.66
N THR A 174 15.29 -15.23 -9.62
CA THR A 174 16.66 -14.74 -9.48
C THR A 174 16.74 -13.27 -9.04
N MET A 175 15.59 -12.63 -8.78
CA MET A 175 15.51 -11.19 -8.52
C MET A 175 16.14 -10.77 -7.19
N MET A 176 16.21 -11.68 -6.22
CA MET A 176 16.76 -11.41 -4.91
C MET A 176 18.11 -12.09 -4.70
N THR A 177 19.06 -11.35 -4.12
CA THR A 177 20.32 -11.93 -3.66
C THR A 177 20.15 -12.68 -2.33
N PRO A 178 21.09 -13.58 -1.96
CA PRO A 178 21.08 -14.24 -0.64
C PRO A 178 21.09 -13.24 0.52
N GLU A 179 21.81 -12.13 0.40
CA GLU A 179 21.89 -11.06 1.40
C GLU A 179 20.55 -10.34 1.56
N GLU A 180 19.85 -10.07 0.44
CA GLU A 180 18.51 -9.49 0.48
C GLU A 180 17.50 -10.43 1.15
N HIS A 181 17.60 -11.75 0.88
CA HIS A 181 16.80 -12.76 1.59
C HIS A 181 17.05 -12.76 3.09
N ALA A 182 18.32 -12.73 3.51
CA ALA A 182 18.71 -12.72 4.92
C ALA A 182 18.25 -11.43 5.65
N SER A 183 18.27 -10.29 4.96
CA SER A 183 17.88 -8.98 5.53
C SER A 183 16.37 -8.78 5.67
N LEU A 184 15.56 -9.55 4.95
CA LEU A 184 14.10 -9.46 4.94
C LEU A 184 13.45 -10.83 5.19
N PRO A 185 13.58 -11.38 6.42
CA PRO A 185 12.96 -12.64 6.77
C PRO A 185 11.44 -12.56 6.65
N ALA A 186 10.80 -13.69 6.40
CA ALA A 186 9.35 -13.78 6.39
C ALA A 186 8.77 -13.37 7.75
N VAL A 187 7.61 -12.76 7.75
CA VAL A 187 6.91 -12.28 8.94
C VAL A 187 5.51 -12.88 9.01
N ARG A 188 5.04 -13.07 10.23
CA ARG A 188 3.68 -13.55 10.53
C ARG A 188 2.73 -12.36 10.60
N ARG A 189 1.52 -12.51 10.03
CA ARG A 189 0.44 -11.50 10.09
C ARG A 189 -0.88 -12.21 10.29
N ARG A 190 -1.79 -11.62 11.07
CA ARG A 190 -3.17 -12.08 11.03
C ARG A 190 -3.77 -11.78 9.65
N MET A 191 -4.64 -12.66 9.18
CA MET A 191 -5.38 -12.52 7.92
C MET A 191 -6.25 -11.25 7.88
N THR A 192 -6.55 -10.68 9.04
CA THR A 192 -7.41 -9.52 9.17
C THR A 192 -6.75 -8.44 10.02
N TRP A 193 -7.10 -7.19 9.74
CA TRP A 193 -6.71 -6.02 10.53
C TRP A 193 -7.95 -5.20 10.89
N ARG A 194 -8.16 -4.94 12.17
CA ARG A 194 -9.27 -4.10 12.64
C ARG A 194 -8.81 -2.67 12.80
N ASN A 195 -9.52 -1.74 12.16
CA ASN A 195 -9.29 -0.32 12.38
C ASN A 195 -9.80 0.09 13.77
N PRO A 196 -8.96 0.62 14.68
CA PRO A 196 -9.39 0.97 16.04
C PRO A 196 -10.28 2.22 16.09
N VAL A 197 -10.24 3.08 15.05
CA VAL A 197 -11.01 4.34 15.02
C VAL A 197 -12.48 4.08 14.69
N ASN A 198 -12.76 3.28 13.66
CA ASN A 198 -14.14 3.01 13.20
C ASN A 198 -14.62 1.59 13.48
N GLY A 199 -13.77 0.74 14.07
CA GLY A 199 -14.07 -0.65 14.43
C GLY A 199 -14.18 -1.61 13.24
N ARG A 200 -14.09 -1.14 11.99
CA ARG A 200 -14.24 -1.95 10.78
C ARG A 200 -13.04 -2.86 10.58
N ARG A 201 -13.28 -4.05 10.09
CA ARG A 201 -12.27 -5.07 9.81
C ARG A 201 -12.01 -5.18 8.31
N SER A 202 -10.79 -5.48 7.94
CA SER A 202 -10.36 -5.67 6.56
C SER A 202 -9.61 -7.00 6.43
N LEU A 203 -9.63 -7.61 5.27
CA LEU A 203 -8.65 -8.64 4.92
C LEU A 203 -7.26 -7.98 4.76
N TYR A 204 -6.24 -8.58 5.34
CA TYR A 204 -4.87 -8.10 5.21
C TYR A 204 -4.09 -8.98 4.22
N LEU A 205 -4.29 -8.69 2.93
CA LEU A 205 -3.79 -9.45 1.80
C LEU A 205 -2.73 -8.67 1.01
N ALA A 206 -1.85 -9.41 0.36
CA ALA A 206 -0.86 -8.85 -0.56
C ALA A 206 -0.25 -9.95 -1.45
N SER A 207 0.37 -9.58 -2.56
CA SER A 207 1.23 -10.49 -3.34
C SER A 207 2.40 -11.07 -2.52
N HIS A 208 2.72 -10.46 -1.37
CA HIS A 208 3.71 -10.93 -0.40
C HIS A 208 3.22 -12.10 0.45
N ALA A 209 1.90 -12.32 0.54
CA ALA A 209 1.30 -13.45 1.26
C ALA A 209 1.55 -14.75 0.48
N GLY A 210 2.19 -15.73 1.12
CA GLY A 210 2.63 -16.96 0.46
C GLY A 210 2.12 -18.25 1.09
N ALA A 211 1.75 -18.23 2.35
CA ALA A 211 1.25 -19.41 3.06
C ALA A 211 0.31 -19.00 4.21
N ILE A 212 -0.55 -19.92 4.62
CA ILE A 212 -1.40 -19.80 5.81
C ILE A 212 -0.95 -20.89 6.81
N GLU A 213 -0.72 -20.50 8.05
CA GLU A 213 -0.31 -21.46 9.10
C GLU A 213 -1.40 -22.51 9.30
N GLY A 214 -0.97 -23.76 9.46
CA GLY A 214 -1.88 -24.89 9.65
C GLY A 214 -2.57 -25.40 8.38
N MET A 215 -2.37 -24.77 7.21
CA MET A 215 -2.85 -25.26 5.93
C MET A 215 -1.74 -25.87 5.10
N GLY A 216 -2.08 -26.84 4.22
CA GLY A 216 -1.14 -27.35 3.22
C GLY A 216 -0.67 -26.22 2.29
N GLY A 217 0.61 -26.22 1.91
CA GLY A 217 1.21 -25.11 1.16
C GLY A 217 0.45 -24.76 -0.13
N LYS A 218 -0.05 -25.76 -0.88
CA LYS A 218 -0.86 -25.55 -2.08
C LYS A 218 -2.24 -24.97 -1.75
N GLU A 219 -2.92 -25.57 -0.76
CA GLU A 219 -4.26 -25.14 -0.32
C GLU A 219 -4.26 -23.69 0.17
N GLY A 220 -3.31 -23.33 1.05
CA GLY A 220 -3.18 -21.97 1.56
C GLY A 220 -2.88 -20.95 0.44
N ALA A 221 -2.03 -21.30 -0.53
CA ALA A 221 -1.71 -20.44 -1.67
C ALA A 221 -2.92 -20.25 -2.60
N GLU A 222 -3.70 -21.31 -2.87
CA GLU A 222 -4.94 -21.25 -3.65
C GLU A 222 -6.00 -20.38 -2.97
N LEU A 223 -6.18 -20.54 -1.65
CA LEU A 223 -7.12 -19.69 -0.89
C LEU A 223 -6.72 -18.21 -0.93
N LEU A 224 -5.43 -17.89 -0.74
CA LEU A 224 -4.93 -16.51 -0.83
C LEU A 224 -5.16 -15.92 -2.23
N ALA A 225 -4.89 -16.70 -3.29
CA ALA A 225 -5.12 -16.27 -4.67
C ALA A 225 -6.60 -16.01 -4.92
N HIS A 226 -7.49 -16.90 -4.48
CA HIS A 226 -8.94 -16.75 -4.62
C HIS A 226 -9.48 -15.52 -3.87
N LEU A 227 -9.01 -15.27 -2.65
CA LEU A 227 -9.40 -14.07 -1.90
C LEU A 227 -8.96 -12.78 -2.59
N ILE A 228 -7.75 -12.76 -3.16
CA ILE A 228 -7.25 -11.61 -3.93
C ILE A 228 -8.08 -11.43 -5.20
N GLU A 229 -8.36 -12.49 -5.96
CA GLU A 229 -9.18 -12.44 -7.16
C GLU A 229 -10.57 -11.86 -6.89
N ARG A 230 -11.29 -12.38 -5.89
CA ARG A 230 -12.60 -11.85 -5.47
C ARG A 230 -12.54 -10.38 -5.05
N ALA A 231 -11.51 -9.98 -4.32
CA ALA A 231 -11.34 -8.60 -3.88
C ALA A 231 -11.06 -7.64 -5.03
N THR A 232 -10.49 -8.14 -6.13
CA THR A 232 -9.99 -7.33 -7.25
C THR A 232 -10.79 -7.48 -8.54
N GLU A 233 -12.01 -8.00 -8.44
CA GLU A 233 -12.94 -8.01 -9.56
C GLU A 233 -13.14 -6.57 -10.11
N PRO A 234 -13.32 -6.39 -11.42
CA PRO A 234 -13.45 -5.06 -12.03
C PRO A 234 -14.48 -4.15 -11.35
N ALA A 235 -15.60 -4.72 -10.90
CA ALA A 235 -16.67 -4.00 -10.18
C ALA A 235 -16.25 -3.48 -8.79
N HIS A 236 -15.14 -3.97 -8.25
CA HIS A 236 -14.61 -3.63 -6.91
C HIS A 236 -13.33 -2.80 -6.96
N THR A 237 -12.95 -2.33 -8.16
CA THR A 237 -11.71 -1.59 -8.36
C THR A 237 -11.96 -0.15 -8.80
N TYR A 238 -11.18 0.77 -8.25
CA TYR A 238 -11.07 2.14 -8.71
C TYR A 238 -9.74 2.32 -9.45
N VAL A 239 -9.78 2.93 -10.64
CA VAL A 239 -8.61 3.21 -11.46
C VAL A 239 -8.31 4.71 -11.39
N HIS A 240 -7.19 5.07 -10.76
CA HIS A 240 -6.71 6.45 -10.74
C HIS A 240 -5.86 6.73 -11.98
N THR A 241 -6.38 7.54 -12.88
CA THR A 241 -5.63 8.12 -14.00
C THR A 241 -4.93 9.38 -13.52
N TRP A 242 -3.60 9.32 -13.52
CA TRP A 242 -2.74 10.38 -13.00
C TRP A 242 -2.73 11.61 -13.90
N LYS A 243 -2.67 12.78 -13.25
CA LYS A 243 -2.29 14.06 -13.86
C LYS A 243 -1.09 14.63 -13.09
N PRO A 244 -0.22 15.43 -13.72
CA PRO A 244 0.81 16.16 -12.99
C PRO A 244 0.20 16.96 -11.84
N GLY A 245 0.83 16.94 -10.66
CA GLY A 245 0.31 17.59 -9.45
C GLY A 245 -0.72 16.78 -8.67
N ASP A 246 -1.19 15.64 -9.14
CA ASP A 246 -2.05 14.77 -8.33
C ASP A 246 -1.31 14.24 -7.12
N VAL A 247 -2.03 14.16 -5.99
CA VAL A 247 -1.58 13.43 -4.81
C VAL A 247 -2.64 12.40 -4.42
N VAL A 248 -2.19 11.19 -4.15
CA VAL A 248 -3.05 10.09 -3.67
C VAL A 248 -2.49 9.52 -2.39
N MET A 249 -3.33 9.40 -1.39
CA MET A 249 -3.05 8.73 -0.12
C MET A 249 -3.94 7.51 0.05
N TRP A 250 -3.42 6.42 0.59
CA TRP A 250 -4.25 5.24 0.90
C TRP A 250 -3.90 4.57 2.21
N ASP A 251 -4.91 3.89 2.77
CA ASP A 251 -4.83 3.08 3.97
C ASP A 251 -4.42 1.65 3.62
N ASN A 252 -3.19 1.28 3.96
CA ASN A 252 -2.66 -0.06 3.73
C ASN A 252 -3.32 -1.14 4.60
N ARG A 253 -4.06 -0.76 5.64
CA ARG A 253 -4.86 -1.71 6.44
C ARG A 253 -6.08 -2.20 5.67
N ALA A 254 -6.66 -1.32 4.82
CA ALA A 254 -7.98 -1.48 4.25
C ALA A 254 -8.00 -1.57 2.72
N THR A 255 -6.84 -1.49 2.05
CA THR A 255 -6.75 -1.51 0.60
C THR A 255 -5.59 -2.35 0.08
N MET A 256 -5.77 -2.91 -1.10
CA MET A 256 -4.67 -3.31 -1.99
C MET A 256 -4.62 -2.36 -3.18
N HIS A 257 -3.44 -2.26 -3.78
CA HIS A 257 -3.23 -1.48 -4.99
C HIS A 257 -2.24 -2.15 -5.93
N ARG A 258 -2.25 -1.70 -7.20
CA ARG A 258 -1.22 -2.06 -8.18
C ARG A 258 -1.03 -0.94 -9.20
N GLY A 259 0.18 -0.83 -9.76
CA GLY A 259 0.43 0.04 -10.90
C GLY A 259 0.12 -0.68 -12.21
N ARG A 260 -0.39 0.05 -13.20
CA ARG A 260 -0.44 -0.42 -14.58
C ARG A 260 0.88 -0.12 -15.30
N PRO A 261 1.26 -0.93 -16.28
CA PRO A 261 2.42 -0.63 -17.11
C PRO A 261 2.19 0.62 -17.97
N TRP A 262 3.29 1.24 -18.40
CA TRP A 262 3.29 2.35 -19.36
C TRP A 262 4.36 2.13 -20.43
N GLY A 263 4.33 2.90 -21.50
CA GLY A 263 5.31 2.81 -22.58
C GLY A 263 6.73 3.11 -22.07
N SER A 264 7.69 2.24 -22.38
CA SER A 264 9.09 2.38 -21.95
C SER A 264 9.80 3.61 -22.52
N ASN A 265 9.23 4.24 -23.54
CA ASN A 265 9.70 5.46 -24.17
C ASN A 265 9.08 6.74 -23.58
N GLN A 266 8.23 6.64 -22.56
CA GLN A 266 7.59 7.78 -21.90
C GLN A 266 8.18 7.99 -20.51
N LEU A 267 8.46 9.25 -20.17
CA LEU A 267 8.96 9.64 -18.85
C LEU A 267 7.88 9.46 -17.78
N ARG A 268 8.27 8.94 -16.63
CA ARG A 268 7.42 8.86 -15.44
C ARG A 268 8.22 9.10 -14.17
N SER A 269 7.72 9.95 -13.31
CA SER A 269 8.29 10.19 -11.98
C SER A 269 7.19 10.47 -10.97
N ILE A 270 7.09 9.60 -9.97
CA ILE A 270 6.19 9.73 -8.81
C ILE A 270 7.04 9.59 -7.54
N VAL A 271 6.77 10.42 -6.55
CA VAL A 271 7.44 10.39 -5.25
C VAL A 271 6.50 9.78 -4.23
N ARG A 272 7.00 8.79 -3.46
CA ARG A 272 6.27 8.13 -2.38
C ARG A 272 6.89 8.42 -1.02
N THR A 273 6.06 8.75 -0.04
CA THR A 273 6.33 8.57 1.39
C THR A 273 5.50 7.42 1.92
N THR A 274 6.07 6.62 2.83
CA THR A 274 5.39 5.50 3.47
C THR A 274 5.41 5.71 4.98
N ILE A 275 4.27 5.48 5.63
CA ILE A 275 4.05 5.74 7.05
C ILE A 275 3.94 4.40 7.76
N SER A 276 4.80 4.18 8.76
CA SER A 276 4.79 2.96 9.59
C SER A 276 3.59 2.93 10.50
N ALA A 277 3.05 1.75 10.73
CA ALA A 277 1.97 1.54 11.69
C ALA A 277 2.47 1.71 13.13
N THR A 278 1.56 2.19 13.99
CA THR A 278 1.74 2.29 15.45
C THR A 278 0.53 1.70 16.16
N GLU A 279 0.57 1.60 17.48
CA GLU A 279 -0.54 1.14 18.30
C GLU A 279 -1.85 1.90 18.05
N GLN A 280 -1.79 3.20 17.79
CA GLN A 280 -2.98 4.01 17.47
C GLN A 280 -3.71 3.58 16.21
N TYR A 281 -3.04 2.79 15.34
CA TYR A 281 -3.61 2.22 14.13
C TYR A 281 -3.96 0.74 14.26
N GLY A 282 -3.89 0.20 15.48
CA GLY A 282 -4.17 -1.20 15.76
C GLY A 282 -3.05 -2.14 15.31
N LEU A 283 -1.78 -1.73 15.39
CA LEU A 283 -0.63 -2.57 15.04
C LEU A 283 -0.69 -3.93 15.75
N ASN A 284 -1.05 -3.94 17.03
CA ASN A 284 -1.18 -5.16 17.81
C ASN A 284 -2.29 -6.11 17.32
N ASP A 285 -3.28 -5.60 16.58
CA ASP A 285 -4.35 -6.45 16.03
C ASP A 285 -3.84 -7.36 14.90
N VAL A 286 -2.84 -6.92 14.16
CA VAL A 286 -2.28 -7.67 13.00
C VAL A 286 -1.08 -8.56 13.36
N LEU A 287 -0.54 -8.45 14.58
CA LEU A 287 0.60 -9.20 15.07
C LEU A 287 0.15 -10.45 15.86
N PRO A 288 0.29 -11.69 15.31
CA PRO A 288 -0.16 -12.90 15.98
C PRO A 288 0.48 -13.10 17.36
N GLU A 289 1.77 -12.80 17.52
CA GLU A 289 2.53 -12.96 18.74
C GLU A 289 1.97 -12.18 19.93
N VAL A 290 1.33 -11.04 19.69
CA VAL A 290 0.68 -10.23 20.74
C VAL A 290 -0.55 -10.94 21.29
N TRP A 291 -1.31 -11.63 20.43
CA TRP A 291 -2.48 -12.40 20.82
C TRP A 291 -2.12 -13.68 21.53
N GLU A 292 -1.08 -14.38 21.05
CA GLU A 292 -0.54 -15.60 21.68
C GLU A 292 -0.07 -15.33 23.11
N GLN A 293 0.63 -14.19 23.34
CA GLN A 293 1.04 -13.77 24.68
C GLN A 293 -0.14 -13.47 25.60
N ARG A 294 -1.20 -12.82 25.10
CA ARG A 294 -2.40 -12.52 25.88
C ARG A 294 -3.22 -13.76 26.23
N ALA A 295 -3.23 -14.76 25.35
CA ALA A 295 -3.94 -16.03 25.59
C ALA A 295 -3.20 -16.93 26.58
N ALA A 296 -1.88 -16.72 26.75
CA ALA A 296 -1.03 -17.48 27.68
C ALA A 296 -0.92 -16.83 29.08
N ALA A 297 -1.40 -15.61 29.26
CA ALA A 297 -1.40 -14.85 30.52
C ALA A 297 -2.73 -15.00 31.27
#